data_740b1a4476e4c6e279dc15ae9c149200
#
_entry.id   740b1a4476e4c6e279dc15ae9c149200
#
_cell.length_a   1.000
_cell.length_b   1.000
_cell.length_c   1.000
_cell.angle_alpha   90.00
_cell.angle_beta   90.00
_cell.angle_gamma   90.00
#
_symmetry.space_group_name_H-M   'P 1'
#
loop_
_entity.id
_entity.type
_entity.pdbx_description
1 polymer ?
#
loop_
_entity_poly.entity_id
_entity_poly.type
_entity_poly.pdbx_seq_one_letter_code
_entity_poly.pdbx_strand_id
1 'polypeptide(L)'
;MTRLILTADDSGAGALRRGGFADLVVPILHRFVWGPLPSVAELSAFLVARSPRRKRGHWLDFASRREVMTAGVRSQGLLELVDSCDTVELWMDTRPNDQLVLVWLLDYLCGHVEIATKVVLRHVDTPLHAPAGQLAERTIGFELSREHLELGRLAWQAFRAPTPHAWFELLKQDLS
;
A
#
# COMPACT_ATOMS: atom_id res chain seq x y z
N MET A 1 -19.69 -8.85 1.75
CA MET A 1 -18.96 -7.63 1.33
C MET A 1 -17.58 -7.71 1.91
N THR A 2 -16.54 -7.86 1.07
CA THR A 2 -15.16 -8.11 1.50
C THR A 2 -14.39 -6.80 1.52
N ARG A 3 -13.89 -6.41 2.69
CA ARG A 3 -13.09 -5.21 2.89
C ARG A 3 -11.62 -5.56 3.07
N LEU A 4 -10.76 -4.96 2.25
CA LEU A 4 -9.31 -5.10 2.31
C LEU A 4 -8.67 -3.81 2.84
N ILE A 5 -7.73 -3.95 3.76
CA ILE A 5 -6.81 -2.86 4.14
C ILE A 5 -5.39 -3.23 3.74
N LEU A 6 -4.70 -2.30 3.07
CA LEU A 6 -3.26 -2.32 2.84
C LEU A 6 -2.60 -1.28 3.74
N THR A 7 -1.51 -1.65 4.40
CA THR A 7 -0.75 -0.76 5.30
C THR A 7 0.75 -1.04 5.18
N ALA A 8 1.59 -0.09 5.55
CA ALA A 8 3.04 -0.25 5.48
C ALA A 8 3.67 -0.71 6.82
N ASP A 9 2.85 -1.01 7.84
CA ASP A 9 3.30 -1.34 9.18
C ASP A 9 2.68 -2.65 9.70
N ASP A 10 3.51 -3.59 10.15
CA ASP A 10 3.03 -4.87 10.70
C ASP A 10 2.33 -4.70 12.06
N SER A 11 2.83 -3.81 12.90
CA SER A 11 2.20 -3.49 14.18
C SER A 11 0.84 -2.85 13.97
N GLY A 12 0.74 -1.91 13.01
CA GLY A 12 -0.52 -1.31 12.57
C GLY A 12 -1.48 -2.34 11.99
N ALA A 13 -1.00 -3.24 11.13
CA ALA A 13 -1.82 -4.33 10.63
C ALA A 13 -2.39 -5.19 11.76
N GLY A 14 -1.59 -5.49 12.78
CA GLY A 14 -2.03 -6.19 13.98
C GLY A 14 -3.12 -5.43 14.75
N ALA A 15 -3.00 -4.11 14.89
CA ALA A 15 -4.02 -3.28 15.55
C ALA A 15 -5.32 -3.22 14.75
N LEU A 16 -5.24 -3.01 13.43
CA LEU A 16 -6.40 -2.99 12.53
C LEU A 16 -7.16 -4.33 12.53
N ARG A 17 -6.45 -5.46 12.53
CA ARG A 17 -7.04 -6.80 12.65
C ARG A 17 -7.80 -6.97 13.98
N ARG A 18 -7.15 -6.63 15.10
CA ARG A 18 -7.79 -6.72 16.42
C ARG A 18 -9.00 -5.81 16.57
N GLY A 19 -8.95 -4.64 15.93
CA GLY A 19 -10.06 -3.69 15.91
C GLY A 19 -11.20 -4.07 14.98
N GLY A 20 -11.07 -5.13 14.18
CA GLY A 20 -12.10 -5.58 13.24
C GLY A 20 -12.37 -4.59 12.09
N PHE A 21 -11.36 -3.82 11.68
CA PHE A 21 -11.52 -2.78 10.65
C PHE A 21 -11.76 -3.34 9.25
N ALA A 22 -11.33 -4.57 8.96
CA ALA A 22 -11.52 -5.21 7.66
C ALA A 22 -11.50 -6.74 7.77
N ASP A 23 -11.99 -7.42 6.72
CA ASP A 23 -11.94 -8.89 6.61
C ASP A 23 -10.50 -9.37 6.33
N LEU A 24 -9.73 -8.55 5.60
CA LEU A 24 -8.34 -8.83 5.25
C LEU A 24 -7.47 -7.58 5.47
N VAL A 25 -6.36 -7.75 6.18
CA VAL A 25 -5.36 -6.69 6.38
C VAL A 25 -3.99 -7.19 5.94
N VAL A 26 -3.43 -6.58 4.90
CA VAL A 26 -2.12 -6.96 4.34
C VAL A 26 -1.08 -5.88 4.63
N PRO A 27 -0.04 -6.18 5.42
CA PRO A 27 1.09 -5.29 5.59
C PRO A 27 2.04 -5.40 4.39
N ILE A 28 2.49 -4.26 3.90
CA ILE A 28 3.50 -4.13 2.86
C ILE A 28 4.81 -3.78 3.55
N LEU A 29 5.66 -4.76 3.78
CA LEU A 29 6.85 -4.62 4.62
C LEU A 29 8.12 -4.23 3.84
N HIS A 30 7.98 -3.58 2.70
CA HIS A 30 9.12 -3.01 1.99
C HIS A 30 9.74 -1.86 2.79
N ARG A 31 11.07 -1.83 2.83
CA ARG A 31 11.85 -0.80 3.52
C ARG A 31 12.60 0.02 2.47
N PHE A 32 12.06 1.20 2.15
CA PHE A 32 12.65 2.10 1.15
C PHE A 32 13.62 3.11 1.75
N VAL A 33 13.54 3.36 3.06
CA VAL A 33 14.41 4.32 3.77
C VAL A 33 15.70 3.71 4.31
N TRP A 34 15.87 2.37 4.20
CA TRP A 34 17.02 1.66 4.76
C TRP A 34 17.62 0.69 3.75
N GLY A 35 18.93 0.80 3.51
CA GLY A 35 19.65 -0.09 2.61
C GLY A 35 19.39 0.20 1.12
N PRO A 36 19.80 -0.71 0.23
CA PRO A 36 19.56 -0.57 -1.20
C PRO A 36 18.07 -0.71 -1.51
N LEU A 37 17.60 0.07 -2.48
CA LEU A 37 16.23 -0.06 -2.97
C LEU A 37 16.01 -1.46 -3.55
N PRO A 38 14.85 -2.08 -3.28
CA PRO A 38 14.48 -3.32 -3.93
C PRO A 38 14.50 -3.19 -5.45
N SER A 39 14.96 -4.24 -6.12
CA SER A 39 14.91 -4.30 -7.58
C SER A 39 13.45 -4.32 -8.08
N VAL A 40 13.24 -3.94 -9.33
CA VAL A 40 11.92 -4.04 -9.98
C VAL A 40 11.37 -5.47 -9.89
N ALA A 41 12.24 -6.48 -10.01
CA ALA A 41 11.84 -7.88 -9.91
C ALA A 41 11.35 -8.28 -8.51
N GLU A 42 11.94 -7.73 -7.45
CA GLU A 42 11.50 -7.94 -6.06
C GLU A 42 10.17 -7.25 -5.79
N LEU A 43 10.01 -6.01 -6.24
CA LEU A 43 8.76 -5.27 -6.13
C LEU A 43 7.64 -5.95 -6.92
N SER A 44 7.90 -6.38 -8.15
CA SER A 44 6.94 -7.11 -8.97
C SER A 44 6.55 -8.45 -8.35
N ALA A 45 7.47 -9.10 -7.62
CA ALA A 45 7.18 -10.36 -6.94
C ALA A 45 6.07 -10.27 -5.90
N PHE A 46 5.98 -9.11 -5.23
CA PHE A 46 4.93 -8.83 -4.27
C PHE A 46 3.56 -8.70 -4.94
N LEU A 47 3.52 -8.13 -6.13
CA LEU A 47 2.31 -7.69 -6.81
C LEU A 47 1.67 -8.74 -7.71
N VAL A 48 2.48 -9.63 -8.33
CA VAL A 48 2.02 -10.62 -9.30
C VAL A 48 1.54 -11.91 -8.62
N ALA A 49 0.82 -12.74 -9.36
CA ALA A 49 0.39 -14.06 -8.91
C ALA A 49 1.59 -14.92 -8.44
N ARG A 50 1.37 -15.69 -7.36
CA ARG A 50 2.41 -16.51 -6.75
C ARG A 50 2.83 -17.64 -7.68
N SER A 51 4.10 -17.65 -8.05
CA SER A 51 4.68 -18.79 -8.76
C SER A 51 5.07 -19.91 -7.80
N PRO A 52 4.81 -21.20 -8.12
CA PRO A 52 5.26 -22.34 -7.31
C PRO A 52 6.78 -22.40 -7.09
N ARG A 53 7.55 -21.80 -7.99
CA ARG A 53 9.02 -21.75 -7.93
C ARG A 53 9.57 -20.61 -7.08
N ARG A 54 8.73 -19.65 -6.67
CA ARG A 54 9.13 -18.46 -5.90
C ARG A 54 9.00 -18.72 -4.41
N LYS A 55 10.08 -18.58 -3.67
CA LYS A 55 10.13 -18.98 -2.27
C LYS A 55 9.65 -17.91 -1.27
N ARG A 56 9.76 -16.60 -1.56
CA ARG A 56 9.37 -15.50 -0.68
C ARG A 56 9.09 -14.22 -1.47
N GLY A 57 8.45 -13.24 -0.82
CA GLY A 57 8.25 -11.88 -1.34
C GLY A 57 6.89 -11.63 -1.99
N HIS A 58 5.94 -12.56 -1.88
CA HIS A 58 4.55 -12.36 -2.27
C HIS A 58 3.75 -11.76 -1.11
N TRP A 59 2.70 -10.99 -1.37
CA TRP A 59 1.88 -10.39 -0.32
C TRP A 59 1.28 -11.41 0.66
N LEU A 60 0.98 -12.61 0.20
CA LEU A 60 0.51 -13.72 1.04
C LEU A 60 1.51 -14.14 2.14
N ASP A 61 2.78 -13.87 1.97
CA ASP A 61 3.79 -14.21 2.98
C ASP A 61 3.67 -13.33 4.23
N PHE A 62 2.93 -12.23 4.14
CA PHE A 62 2.72 -11.23 5.19
C PHE A 62 1.29 -11.23 5.74
N ALA A 63 0.32 -11.76 5.00
CA ALA A 63 -1.05 -11.94 5.47
C ALA A 63 -1.12 -12.99 6.59
N SER A 64 -2.03 -12.82 7.54
CA SER A 64 -2.23 -13.83 8.57
C SER A 64 -2.78 -15.12 7.97
N ARG A 65 -2.38 -16.27 8.54
CA ARG A 65 -2.85 -17.58 8.07
C ARG A 65 -4.38 -17.71 8.10
N ARG A 66 -5.04 -17.10 9.09
CA ARG A 66 -6.49 -17.08 9.21
C ARG A 66 -7.15 -16.35 8.05
N GLU A 67 -6.64 -15.18 7.69
CA GLU A 67 -7.14 -14.35 6.59
C GLU A 67 -6.99 -15.07 5.24
N VAL A 68 -5.82 -15.67 4.99
CA VAL A 68 -5.56 -16.44 3.77
C VAL A 68 -6.52 -17.63 3.65
N MET A 69 -6.82 -18.31 4.76
CA MET A 69 -7.76 -19.44 4.76
C MET A 69 -9.21 -18.98 4.54
N THR A 70 -9.61 -17.85 5.12
CA THR A 70 -10.97 -17.30 5.03
C THR A 70 -11.25 -16.76 3.63
N ALA A 71 -10.30 -16.06 3.01
CA ALA A 71 -10.45 -15.47 1.69
C ALA A 71 -10.39 -16.49 0.54
N GLY A 72 -10.00 -17.74 0.79
CA GLY A 72 -9.83 -18.75 -0.26
C GLY A 72 -8.72 -18.46 -1.27
N VAL A 73 -7.95 -17.41 -1.03
CA VAL A 73 -6.99 -16.80 -1.95
C VAL A 73 -5.63 -17.45 -1.77
N ARG A 74 -5.20 -18.31 -2.69
CA ARG A 74 -3.92 -19.03 -2.54
C ARG A 74 -2.81 -18.59 -3.49
N SER A 75 -3.10 -17.85 -4.54
CA SER A 75 -2.07 -17.51 -5.55
C SER A 75 -2.30 -16.21 -6.29
N GLN A 76 -3.35 -15.45 -5.96
CA GLN A 76 -3.67 -14.21 -6.66
C GLN A 76 -2.58 -13.16 -6.49
N GLY A 77 -2.33 -12.38 -7.53
CA GLY A 77 -1.57 -11.14 -7.46
C GLY A 77 -2.33 -10.08 -6.65
N LEU A 78 -1.63 -9.00 -6.27
CA LEU A 78 -2.26 -7.93 -5.49
C LEU A 78 -3.44 -7.28 -6.25
N LEU A 79 -3.32 -7.09 -7.57
CA LEU A 79 -4.42 -6.53 -8.37
C LEU A 79 -5.66 -7.42 -8.40
N GLU A 80 -5.46 -8.73 -8.60
CA GLU A 80 -6.56 -9.70 -8.58
C GLU A 80 -7.24 -9.72 -7.20
N LEU A 81 -6.44 -9.60 -6.13
CA LEU A 81 -6.97 -9.47 -4.78
C LEU A 81 -7.79 -8.19 -4.62
N VAL A 82 -7.25 -7.04 -5.00
CA VAL A 82 -7.94 -5.75 -4.95
C VAL A 82 -9.23 -5.79 -5.76
N ASP A 83 -9.20 -6.38 -6.95
CA ASP A 83 -10.39 -6.49 -7.80
C ASP A 83 -11.45 -7.41 -7.21
N SER A 84 -11.06 -8.43 -6.46
CA SER A 84 -11.98 -9.37 -5.79
C SER A 84 -12.65 -8.79 -4.54
N CYS A 85 -12.18 -7.65 -4.04
CA CYS A 85 -12.72 -6.99 -2.85
C CYS A 85 -13.75 -5.91 -3.24
N ASP A 86 -14.76 -5.73 -2.39
CA ASP A 86 -15.78 -4.69 -2.58
C ASP A 86 -15.27 -3.30 -2.20
N THR A 87 -14.42 -3.24 -1.19
CA THR A 87 -13.77 -1.99 -0.74
C THR A 87 -12.32 -2.25 -0.40
N VAL A 88 -11.46 -1.32 -0.83
CA VAL A 88 -10.02 -1.37 -0.56
C VAL A 88 -9.57 -0.05 0.05
N GLU A 89 -8.83 -0.11 1.13
CA GLU A 89 -8.33 1.08 1.80
C GLU A 89 -6.82 1.01 1.97
N LEU A 90 -6.13 2.11 1.67
CA LEU A 90 -4.71 2.30 1.96
C LEU A 90 -4.59 3.08 3.27
N TRP A 91 -4.17 2.43 4.33
CA TRP A 91 -3.95 3.05 5.64
C TRP A 91 -2.48 3.36 5.83
N MET A 92 -2.12 4.64 5.66
CA MET A 92 -0.74 5.12 5.69
C MET A 92 -0.62 6.25 6.72
N ASP A 93 0.41 6.19 7.56
CA ASP A 93 0.75 7.29 8.46
C ASP A 93 1.83 8.21 7.84
N THR A 94 2.25 9.22 8.59
CA THR A 94 3.19 10.25 8.12
C THR A 94 4.66 9.80 8.16
N ARG A 95 4.97 8.58 8.55
CA ARG A 95 6.36 8.10 8.60
C ARG A 95 6.97 8.02 7.20
N PRO A 96 8.24 8.38 7.03
CA PRO A 96 8.87 8.45 5.72
C PRO A 96 8.76 7.15 4.90
N ASN A 97 8.90 5.99 5.52
CA ASN A 97 8.78 4.71 4.82
C ASN A 97 7.36 4.44 4.34
N ASP A 98 6.36 4.78 5.13
CA ASP A 98 4.95 4.59 4.79
C ASP A 98 4.56 5.48 3.61
N GLN A 99 5.07 6.72 3.59
CA GLN A 99 4.87 7.63 2.46
C GLN A 99 5.55 7.11 1.17
N LEU A 100 6.72 6.51 1.27
CA LEU A 100 7.38 5.89 0.10
C LEU A 100 6.65 4.63 -0.37
N VAL A 101 6.09 3.82 0.54
CA VAL A 101 5.22 2.69 0.18
C VAL A 101 3.95 3.19 -0.51
N LEU A 102 3.34 4.27 -0.01
CA LEU A 102 2.19 4.91 -0.66
C LEU A 102 2.52 5.35 -2.09
N VAL A 103 3.60 6.12 -2.26
CA VAL A 103 4.05 6.62 -3.56
C VAL A 103 4.31 5.48 -4.54
N TRP A 104 4.94 4.40 -4.10
CA TRP A 104 5.14 3.19 -4.90
C TRP A 104 3.82 2.52 -5.30
N LEU A 105 2.85 2.40 -4.39
CA LEU A 105 1.54 1.84 -4.70
C LEU A 105 0.75 2.71 -5.70
N LEU A 106 0.83 4.03 -5.56
CA LEU A 106 0.18 4.96 -6.49
C LEU A 106 0.78 4.85 -7.90
N ASP A 107 2.11 4.74 -8.03
CA ASP A 107 2.78 4.47 -9.30
C ASP A 107 2.26 3.17 -9.93
N TYR A 108 2.15 2.11 -9.14
CA TYR A 108 1.63 0.83 -9.61
C TYR A 108 0.16 0.92 -10.06
N LEU A 109 -0.69 1.57 -9.26
CA LEU A 109 -2.10 1.75 -9.55
C LEU A 109 -2.35 2.72 -10.73
N CYS A 110 -1.41 3.62 -11.03
CA CYS A 110 -1.50 4.51 -12.18
C CYS A 110 -1.63 3.77 -13.52
N GLY A 111 -1.04 2.58 -13.62
CA GLY A 111 -1.22 1.67 -14.76
C GLY A 111 -2.56 0.90 -14.76
N HIS A 112 -3.37 1.02 -13.70
CA HIS A 112 -4.58 0.22 -13.46
C HIS A 112 -5.73 1.09 -12.91
N VAL A 113 -6.07 2.14 -13.64
CA VAL A 113 -7.01 3.21 -13.20
C VAL A 113 -8.39 2.64 -12.81
N GLU A 114 -8.87 1.62 -13.51
CA GLU A 114 -10.16 0.98 -13.22
C GLU A 114 -10.19 0.36 -11.82
N ILE A 115 -9.07 -0.23 -11.40
CA ILE A 115 -8.92 -0.81 -10.06
C ILE A 115 -8.72 0.30 -9.02
N ALA A 116 -8.01 1.36 -9.38
CA ALA A 116 -7.75 2.49 -8.48
C ALA A 116 -9.03 3.20 -8.02
N THR A 117 -10.10 3.18 -8.81
CA THR A 117 -11.41 3.76 -8.42
C THR A 117 -12.07 3.08 -7.22
N LYS A 118 -11.68 1.85 -6.90
CA LYS A 118 -12.15 1.11 -5.71
C LYS A 118 -11.33 1.41 -4.46
N VAL A 119 -10.24 2.18 -4.59
CA VAL A 119 -9.26 2.39 -3.52
C VAL A 119 -9.49 3.73 -2.85
N VAL A 120 -9.60 3.72 -1.54
CA VAL A 120 -9.69 4.90 -0.68
C VAL A 120 -8.39 5.05 0.12
N LEU A 121 -7.77 6.20 0.03
CA LEU A 121 -6.64 6.53 0.90
C LEU A 121 -7.16 6.97 2.26
N ARG A 122 -6.66 6.35 3.32
CA ARG A 122 -6.90 6.72 4.71
C ARG A 122 -5.64 7.35 5.28
N HIS A 123 -5.65 8.67 5.36
CA HIS A 123 -4.60 9.38 6.08
C HIS A 123 -4.83 9.29 7.58
N VAL A 124 -3.78 8.90 8.30
CA VAL A 124 -3.82 8.71 9.74
C VAL A 124 -2.72 9.59 10.37
N ASP A 125 -3.11 10.60 11.14
CA ASP A 125 -2.20 11.53 11.83
C ASP A 125 -1.75 11.03 13.21
N THR A 126 -2.09 9.79 13.54
CA THR A 126 -1.66 9.08 14.74
C THR A 126 -0.99 7.75 14.33
N PRO A 127 -0.04 7.21 15.12
CA PRO A 127 0.58 5.94 14.77
C PRO A 127 -0.45 4.81 14.60
N LEU A 128 -0.33 4.03 13.55
CA LEU A 128 -1.26 2.94 13.21
C LEU A 128 -1.41 1.85 14.30
N HIS A 129 -0.48 1.78 15.25
CA HIS A 129 -0.59 0.89 16.41
C HIS A 129 -1.40 1.48 17.58
N ALA A 130 -1.95 2.69 17.43
CA ALA A 130 -2.82 3.31 18.42
C ALA A 130 -4.10 2.47 18.67
N PRO A 131 -4.79 2.67 19.79
CA PRO A 131 -6.06 2.00 20.09
C PRO A 131 -7.09 2.21 18.97
N ALA A 132 -7.88 1.18 18.68
CA ALA A 132 -8.84 1.16 17.58
C ALA A 132 -9.81 2.36 17.58
N GLY A 133 -10.28 2.81 18.77
CA GLY A 133 -11.14 3.98 18.89
C GLY A 133 -10.49 5.27 18.38
N GLN A 134 -9.21 5.47 18.71
CA GLN A 134 -8.46 6.64 18.23
C GLN A 134 -8.23 6.60 16.71
N LEU A 135 -7.97 5.41 16.16
CA LEU A 135 -7.82 5.24 14.72
C LEU A 135 -9.12 5.59 13.98
N ALA A 136 -10.27 5.14 14.49
CA ALA A 136 -11.57 5.43 13.88
C ALA A 136 -11.88 6.93 13.85
N GLU A 137 -11.56 7.65 14.94
CA GLU A 137 -11.84 9.08 15.09
C GLU A 137 -10.91 10.00 14.30
N ARG A 138 -9.65 9.56 14.08
CA ARG A 138 -8.57 10.39 13.51
C ARG A 138 -8.18 10.00 12.10
N THR A 139 -9.06 9.31 11.40
CA THR A 139 -8.80 8.88 10.01
C THR A 139 -9.67 9.66 9.05
N ILE A 140 -9.03 10.32 8.10
CA ILE A 140 -9.71 11.03 7.01
C ILE A 140 -9.55 10.20 5.74
N GLY A 141 -10.68 9.93 5.04
CA GLY A 141 -10.69 9.18 3.80
C GLY A 141 -10.71 10.10 2.58
N PHE A 142 -9.90 9.77 1.58
CA PHE A 142 -9.84 10.45 0.30
C PHE A 142 -10.01 9.44 -0.83
N GLU A 143 -10.87 9.72 -1.78
CA GLU A 143 -10.93 8.96 -3.03
C GLU A 143 -9.68 9.29 -3.88
N LEU A 144 -9.12 8.26 -4.51
CA LEU A 144 -7.99 8.46 -5.40
C LEU A 144 -8.45 9.05 -6.72
N SER A 145 -7.96 10.25 -7.04
CA SER A 145 -8.13 10.87 -8.34
C SER A 145 -7.00 10.46 -9.29
N ARG A 146 -7.20 10.69 -10.59
CA ARG A 146 -6.13 10.51 -11.59
C ARG A 146 -4.91 11.38 -11.29
N GLU A 147 -5.09 12.56 -10.74
CA GLU A 147 -4.02 13.47 -10.35
C GLU A 147 -3.18 12.90 -9.21
N HIS A 148 -3.83 12.28 -8.20
CA HIS A 148 -3.13 11.60 -7.12
C HIS A 148 -2.26 10.44 -7.63
N LEU A 149 -2.76 9.67 -8.59
CA LEU A 149 -2.02 8.56 -9.20
C LEU A 149 -0.81 9.06 -9.98
N GLU A 150 -1.00 10.12 -10.79
CA GLU A 150 0.07 10.72 -11.57
C GLU A 150 1.15 11.37 -10.68
N LEU A 151 0.75 12.06 -9.62
CA LEU A 151 1.67 12.62 -8.64
C LEU A 151 2.48 11.50 -7.96
N GLY A 152 1.83 10.41 -7.56
CA GLY A 152 2.50 9.24 -7.01
C GLY A 152 3.51 8.64 -7.98
N ARG A 153 3.17 8.53 -9.26
CA ARG A 153 4.06 8.05 -10.31
C ARG A 153 5.29 8.95 -10.47
N LEU A 154 5.09 10.26 -10.55
CA LEU A 154 6.19 11.22 -10.65
C LEU A 154 7.09 11.21 -9.42
N ALA A 155 6.51 11.15 -8.23
CA ALA A 155 7.23 11.07 -6.97
C ALA A 155 8.05 9.79 -6.86
N TRP A 156 7.50 8.64 -7.27
CA TRP A 156 8.23 7.37 -7.28
C TRP A 156 9.40 7.37 -8.26
N GLN A 157 9.20 7.92 -9.46
CA GLN A 157 10.26 8.08 -10.45
C GLN A 157 11.36 9.01 -9.95
N ALA A 158 10.99 10.14 -9.32
CA ALA A 158 11.94 11.08 -8.73
C ALA A 158 12.75 10.44 -7.59
N PHE A 159 12.11 9.64 -6.75
CA PHE A 159 12.78 8.91 -5.67
C PHE A 159 13.81 7.89 -6.19
N ARG A 160 13.51 7.23 -7.31
CA ARG A 160 14.43 6.26 -7.95
C ARG A 160 15.49 6.88 -8.84
N ALA A 161 15.41 8.18 -9.09
CA ALA A 161 16.39 8.88 -9.91
C ALA A 161 17.79 8.84 -9.25
N PRO A 162 18.88 8.79 -10.02
CA PRO A 162 20.24 8.74 -9.49
C PRO A 162 20.66 10.02 -8.75
N THR A 163 19.92 11.11 -8.94
CA THR A 163 20.17 12.39 -8.29
C THR A 163 18.86 12.97 -7.74
N PRO A 164 18.90 13.80 -6.70
CA PRO A 164 17.71 14.41 -6.11
C PRO A 164 17.07 15.51 -6.97
N HIS A 165 17.62 15.82 -8.14
CA HIS A 165 17.15 16.92 -8.98
C HIS A 165 15.65 16.80 -9.33
N ALA A 166 15.19 15.60 -9.69
CA ALA A 166 13.80 15.36 -10.02
C ALA A 166 12.84 15.64 -8.85
N TRP A 167 13.26 15.40 -7.62
CA TRP A 167 12.50 15.77 -6.42
C TRP A 167 12.36 17.28 -6.27
N PHE A 168 13.45 18.03 -6.48
CA PHE A 168 13.41 19.49 -6.40
C PHE A 168 12.52 20.10 -7.47
N GLU A 169 12.51 19.54 -8.68
CA GLU A 169 11.62 20.02 -9.75
C GLU A 169 10.14 19.70 -9.42
N LEU A 170 9.84 18.54 -8.85
CA LEU A 170 8.50 18.17 -8.43
C LEU A 170 7.97 19.12 -7.33
N LEU A 171 8.79 19.39 -6.31
CA LEU A 171 8.43 20.31 -5.22
C LEU A 171 8.19 21.75 -5.67
N LYS A 172 8.86 22.23 -6.73
CA LYS A 172 8.61 23.57 -7.29
C LYS A 172 7.24 23.67 -7.95
N GLN A 173 6.74 22.58 -8.56
CA GLN A 173 5.43 22.57 -9.21
C GLN A 173 4.28 22.65 -8.21
N ASP A 174 4.45 22.09 -7.02
CA ASP A 174 3.43 22.04 -5.98
C ASP A 174 3.33 23.34 -5.14
N LEU A 175 4.33 24.23 -5.25
CA LEU A 175 4.39 25.52 -4.54
C LEU A 175 3.93 26.71 -5.39
N SER A 176 3.47 26.49 -6.60
CA SER A 176 2.97 27.51 -7.54
C SER A 176 1.45 27.41 -7.72
#